data_8432b2b162b897aff31f49d25b153569
#
_entry.id   8432b2b162b897aff31f49d25b153569
#
_cell.length_a   1.000
_cell.length_b   1.000
_cell.length_c   1.000
_cell.angle_alpha   90.00
_cell.angle_beta   90.00
_cell.angle_gamma   90.00
#
_symmetry.space_group_name_H-M   'P 1'
#
loop_
_entity.id
_entity.type
_entity.pdbx_description
1 polymer ?
#
loop_
_entity_poly.entity_id
_entity_poly.type
_entity_poly.pdbx_seq_one_letter_code
_entity_poly.pdbx_strand_id
1 'polypeptide(L)'
;MTDAVEAAVANPASNPDLKWYVVHAYSGMEKAVERNIQERINRAGMQGKVGRILVPTEEVVEVRNGQKKTTERKFFPGYVLVEMVMDDETWHLVKHTNKVTGFVGGAKNRPTPISEEDVQKIVSQMQEGTDKPRHKVEFEVGEYVRVKEGPFTDFNGTVEEVNYEKNKVRVSVTIFGRATPVELEFSQVEKT
;
A
#
# COMPACT_ATOMS: atom_id res chain seq x y z
N MET A 1 -1.43 7.66 21.40
CA MET A 1 -1.94 8.20 20.13
C MET A 1 -2.35 7.06 19.22
N THR A 2 -3.33 6.28 19.66
CA THR A 2 -3.83 5.06 18.98
C THR A 2 -5.26 5.23 18.47
N ASP A 3 -5.79 6.46 18.46
CA ASP A 3 -7.21 6.72 18.20
C ASP A 3 -7.60 6.98 16.74
N ALA A 4 -6.65 7.05 15.82
CA ALA A 4 -6.98 7.42 14.44
C ALA A 4 -7.32 6.22 13.53
N VAL A 5 -6.96 5.02 13.92
CA VAL A 5 -7.18 3.80 13.10
C VAL A 5 -8.46 3.06 13.51
N GLU A 6 -8.87 3.23 14.75
CA GLU A 6 -10.07 2.57 15.28
C GLU A 6 -11.39 3.23 14.85
N ALA A 7 -11.32 4.50 14.44
CA ALA A 7 -12.50 5.20 13.92
C ALA A 7 -12.96 4.76 12.52
N ALA A 8 -12.14 4.01 11.80
CA ALA A 8 -12.48 3.50 10.46
C ALA A 8 -13.30 2.19 10.50
N VAL A 9 -13.45 1.58 11.67
CA VAL A 9 -14.15 0.30 11.85
C VAL A 9 -15.56 0.47 12.45
N ALA A 10 -16.00 1.70 12.68
CA ALA A 10 -17.38 1.92 13.09
C ALA A 10 -18.31 1.55 11.93
N ASN A 11 -18.86 0.36 12.03
CA ASN A 11 -19.84 -0.23 11.15
C ASN A 11 -21.09 0.66 11.07
N PRO A 12 -21.26 1.51 10.03
CA PRO A 12 -22.56 2.14 9.81
C PRO A 12 -23.51 1.01 9.44
N ALA A 13 -24.70 1.04 9.97
CA ALA A 13 -25.76 0.06 9.73
C ALA A 13 -25.67 -0.43 8.28
N SER A 14 -25.38 -1.71 8.12
CA SER A 14 -25.09 -2.36 6.85
C SER A 14 -26.27 -2.22 5.89
N ASN A 15 -26.20 -1.23 5.02
CA ASN A 15 -27.07 -1.20 3.86
C ASN A 15 -26.59 -2.30 2.90
N PRO A 16 -27.37 -3.35 2.61
CA PRO A 16 -26.94 -4.47 1.78
C PRO A 16 -26.67 -4.08 0.31
N ASP A 17 -27.08 -2.88 -0.09
CA ASP A 17 -26.85 -2.36 -1.44
C ASP A 17 -25.52 -1.62 -1.59
N LEU A 18 -24.78 -1.44 -0.49
CA LEU A 18 -23.46 -0.84 -0.51
C LEU A 18 -22.45 -1.79 -1.17
N LYS A 19 -21.76 -1.29 -2.19
CA LYS A 19 -20.70 -2.01 -2.91
C LYS A 19 -19.49 -1.13 -3.05
N TRP A 20 -18.34 -1.74 -3.20
CA TRP A 20 -17.08 -1.04 -3.36
C TRP A 20 -16.81 -0.70 -4.82
N TYR A 21 -16.45 0.55 -5.05
CA TYR A 21 -16.07 1.07 -6.36
C TYR A 21 -14.71 1.74 -6.30
N VAL A 22 -14.00 1.69 -7.40
CA VAL A 22 -12.70 2.32 -7.55
C VAL A 22 -12.86 3.66 -8.25
N VAL A 23 -12.35 4.70 -7.64
CA VAL A 23 -12.36 6.06 -8.18
C VAL A 23 -10.94 6.48 -8.52
N HIS A 24 -10.75 6.99 -9.73
CA HIS A 24 -9.48 7.55 -10.14
C HIS A 24 -9.41 9.04 -9.77
N ALA A 25 -8.35 9.38 -9.05
CA ALA A 25 -8.04 10.74 -8.61
C ALA A 25 -6.71 11.22 -9.19
N TYR A 26 -6.45 12.51 -9.15
CA TYR A 26 -5.14 13.02 -9.47
C TYR A 26 -4.11 12.51 -8.47
N SER A 27 -2.97 12.09 -8.98
CA SER A 27 -1.87 11.56 -8.17
C SER A 27 -1.43 12.57 -7.11
N GLY A 28 -1.34 12.13 -5.87
CA GLY A 28 -1.03 12.98 -4.72
C GLY A 28 -2.23 13.68 -4.09
N MET A 29 -3.43 13.58 -4.69
CA MET A 29 -4.65 14.26 -4.23
C MET A 29 -5.67 13.29 -3.61
N GLU A 30 -5.31 12.05 -3.34
CA GLU A 30 -6.22 11.00 -2.89
C GLU A 30 -6.88 11.37 -1.55
N LYS A 31 -6.12 11.87 -0.59
CA LYS A 31 -6.66 12.34 0.70
C LYS A 31 -7.55 13.57 0.57
N ALA A 32 -7.23 14.45 -0.36
CA ALA A 32 -8.07 15.60 -0.67
C ALA A 32 -9.40 15.15 -1.29
N VAL A 33 -9.38 14.15 -2.16
CA VAL A 33 -10.58 13.56 -2.74
C VAL A 33 -11.43 12.89 -1.68
N GLU A 34 -10.86 12.10 -0.79
CA GLU A 34 -11.55 11.49 0.36
C GLU A 34 -12.31 12.55 1.16
N ARG A 35 -11.62 13.62 1.55
CA ARG A 35 -12.22 14.73 2.30
C ARG A 35 -13.32 15.42 1.52
N ASN A 36 -13.08 15.73 0.26
CA ASN A 36 -14.05 16.41 -0.60
C ASN A 36 -15.31 15.57 -0.83
N ILE A 37 -15.18 14.27 -1.01
CA ILE A 37 -16.33 13.35 -1.12
C ILE A 37 -17.10 13.35 0.21
N GLN A 38 -16.42 13.23 1.34
CA GLN A 38 -17.04 13.23 2.65
C GLN A 38 -17.82 14.53 2.93
N GLU A 39 -17.25 15.67 2.59
CA GLU A 39 -17.94 16.95 2.72
C GLU A 39 -19.19 17.04 1.85
N ARG A 40 -19.10 16.57 0.61
CA ARG A 40 -20.25 16.58 -0.32
C ARG A 40 -21.36 15.66 0.14
N ILE A 41 -21.02 14.48 0.68
CA ILE A 41 -21.97 13.52 1.26
C ILE A 41 -22.71 14.18 2.42
N ASN A 42 -21.99 14.85 3.30
CA ASN A 42 -22.57 15.53 4.46
C ASN A 42 -23.51 16.68 4.04
N ARG A 43 -23.10 17.46 3.04
CA ARG A 43 -23.93 18.58 2.52
C ARG A 43 -25.18 18.10 1.80
N ALA A 44 -25.07 16.98 1.09
CA ALA A 44 -26.20 16.41 0.34
C ALA A 44 -27.13 15.52 1.18
N GLY A 45 -26.73 15.20 2.42
CA GLY A 45 -27.49 14.30 3.28
C GLY A 45 -27.51 12.85 2.81
N MET A 46 -26.45 12.41 2.10
CA MET A 46 -26.36 11.09 1.49
C MET A 46 -25.57 10.07 2.34
N GLN A 47 -25.45 10.27 3.64
CA GLN A 47 -24.69 9.38 4.53
C GLN A 47 -25.22 7.93 4.54
N GLY A 48 -26.50 7.72 4.23
CA GLY A 48 -27.08 6.37 4.10
C GLY A 48 -26.74 5.67 2.78
N LYS A 49 -26.33 6.41 1.75
CA LYS A 49 -26.00 5.88 0.43
C LYS A 49 -24.51 5.71 0.18
N VAL A 50 -23.68 6.38 0.95
CA VAL A 50 -22.21 6.28 0.88
C VAL A 50 -21.69 5.88 2.25
N GLY A 51 -20.95 4.80 2.29
CA GLY A 51 -20.36 4.25 3.50
C GLY A 51 -18.91 4.72 3.69
N ARG A 52 -18.00 3.77 3.64
CA ARG A 52 -16.58 4.02 3.90
C ARG A 52 -15.83 4.49 2.66
N ILE A 53 -14.84 5.33 2.87
CA ILE A 53 -13.90 5.75 1.82
C ILE A 53 -12.51 5.34 2.29
N LEU A 54 -11.78 4.63 1.44
CA LEU A 54 -10.44 4.15 1.72
C LEU A 54 -9.44 4.66 0.69
N VAL A 55 -8.34 5.19 1.17
CA VAL A 55 -7.16 5.51 0.35
C VAL A 55 -6.14 4.39 0.57
N PRO A 56 -5.80 3.58 -0.44
CA PRO A 56 -4.87 2.48 -0.29
C PRO A 56 -3.45 2.99 -0.02
N THR A 57 -3.10 3.14 1.25
CA THR A 57 -1.79 3.58 1.71
C THR A 57 -1.22 2.61 2.72
N GLU A 58 0.09 2.45 2.73
CA GLU A 58 0.85 1.68 3.70
C GLU A 58 1.70 2.65 4.51
N GLU A 59 1.65 2.53 5.82
CA GLU A 59 2.59 3.23 6.68
C GLU A 59 3.89 2.44 6.77
N VAL A 60 4.97 3.01 6.27
CA VAL A 60 6.30 2.41 6.35
C VAL A 60 7.11 3.18 7.37
N VAL A 61 7.60 2.48 8.37
CA VAL A 61 8.53 3.06 9.36
C VAL A 61 9.95 2.93 8.83
N GLU A 62 10.54 4.06 8.46
CA GLU A 62 11.95 4.13 8.06
C GLU A 62 12.79 4.65 9.24
N VAL A 63 13.93 4.01 9.46
CA VAL A 63 14.94 4.53 10.40
C VAL A 63 16.00 5.28 9.60
N ARG A 64 16.03 6.60 9.77
CA ARG A 64 17.10 7.45 9.21
C ARG A 64 17.84 8.15 10.36
N ASN A 65 19.14 8.07 10.36
CA ASN A 65 20.00 8.72 11.37
C ASN A 65 19.61 8.38 12.82
N GLY A 66 19.21 7.14 13.10
CA GLY A 66 18.77 6.70 14.41
C GLY A 66 17.37 7.17 14.84
N GLN A 67 16.66 7.91 13.98
CA GLN A 67 15.29 8.35 14.21
C GLN A 67 14.29 7.55 13.40
N LYS A 68 13.23 7.09 14.05
CA LYS A 68 12.10 6.46 13.36
C LYS A 68 11.25 7.53 12.69
N LYS A 69 11.13 7.47 11.38
CA LYS A 69 10.24 8.31 10.60
C LYS A 69 9.19 7.45 9.94
N THR A 70 7.92 7.72 10.23
CA THR A 70 6.81 7.09 9.55
C THR A 70 6.56 7.80 8.23
N THR A 71 6.62 7.06 7.14
CA THR A 71 6.34 7.55 5.79
C THR A 71 5.17 6.77 5.21
N GLU A 72 4.19 7.45 4.67
CA GLU A 72 3.09 6.80 3.97
C GLU A 72 3.53 6.43 2.55
N ARG A 73 3.38 5.17 2.21
CA ARG A 73 3.59 4.66 0.86
C ARG A 73 2.24 4.30 0.25
N LYS A 74 2.01 4.73 -0.98
CA LYS A 74 0.79 4.42 -1.71
C LYS A 74 0.98 3.13 -2.52
N PHE A 75 0.08 2.15 -2.35
CA PHE A 75 0.07 0.93 -3.19
C PHE A 75 -0.42 1.22 -4.58
N PHE A 76 -1.50 1.99 -4.67
CA PHE A 76 -2.16 2.36 -5.91
C PHE A 76 -2.29 3.88 -5.96
N PRO A 77 -1.25 4.60 -6.38
CA PRO A 77 -1.32 6.06 -6.48
C PRO A 77 -2.38 6.48 -7.48
N GLY A 78 -3.21 7.44 -7.09
CA GLY A 78 -4.31 7.93 -7.89
C GLY A 78 -5.61 7.12 -7.80
N TYR A 79 -5.72 6.17 -6.88
CA TYR A 79 -6.94 5.38 -6.66
C TYR A 79 -7.51 5.59 -5.26
N VAL A 80 -8.83 5.69 -5.20
CA VAL A 80 -9.60 5.79 -3.96
C VAL A 80 -10.72 4.76 -4.01
N LEU A 81 -10.91 4.02 -2.93
CA LEU A 81 -12.00 3.06 -2.80
C LEU A 81 -13.17 3.72 -2.07
N VAL A 82 -14.36 3.62 -2.66
CA VAL A 82 -15.59 4.18 -2.09
C VAL A 82 -16.66 3.09 -2.00
N GLU A 83 -17.19 2.90 -0.80
CA GLU A 83 -18.35 2.03 -0.56
C GLU A 83 -19.62 2.85 -0.70
N MET A 84 -20.42 2.53 -1.70
CA MET A 84 -21.60 3.32 -2.01
C MET A 84 -22.70 2.50 -2.70
N VAL A 85 -23.92 2.98 -2.62
CA VAL A 85 -25.02 2.55 -3.49
C VAL A 85 -24.87 3.25 -4.82
N MET A 86 -24.77 2.50 -5.92
CA MET A 86 -24.62 3.06 -7.26
C MET A 86 -25.98 3.49 -7.80
N ASP A 87 -26.25 4.77 -7.72
CA ASP A 87 -27.36 5.43 -8.40
C ASP A 87 -26.88 6.72 -9.08
N ASP A 88 -27.77 7.38 -9.82
CA ASP A 88 -27.41 8.59 -10.56
C ASP A 88 -26.95 9.73 -9.62
N GLU A 89 -27.51 9.83 -8.46
CA GLU A 89 -27.16 10.88 -7.49
C GLU A 89 -25.77 10.67 -6.92
N THR A 90 -25.45 9.47 -6.44
CA THR A 90 -24.14 9.13 -5.89
C THR A 90 -23.05 9.16 -6.95
N TRP A 91 -23.37 8.66 -8.14
CA TRP A 91 -22.46 8.70 -9.28
C TRP A 91 -22.09 10.12 -9.67
N HIS A 92 -23.07 11.02 -9.81
CA HIS A 92 -22.84 12.43 -10.08
C HIS A 92 -22.06 13.11 -8.95
N LEU A 93 -22.41 12.85 -7.70
CA LEU A 93 -21.74 13.43 -6.54
C LEU A 93 -20.24 13.10 -6.56
N VAL A 94 -19.89 11.84 -6.72
CA VAL A 94 -18.49 11.37 -6.69
C VAL A 94 -17.75 11.83 -7.95
N LYS A 95 -18.34 11.68 -9.13
CA LYS A 95 -17.70 12.07 -10.39
C LYS A 95 -17.39 13.57 -10.47
N HIS A 96 -18.28 14.41 -9.94
CA HIS A 96 -18.11 15.86 -9.95
C HIS A 96 -17.36 16.41 -8.72
N THR A 97 -16.83 15.53 -7.89
CA THR A 97 -15.97 15.94 -6.80
C THR A 97 -14.65 16.48 -7.35
N ASN A 98 -14.16 17.56 -6.75
CA ASN A 98 -12.90 18.17 -7.16
C ASN A 98 -11.74 17.17 -7.06
N LYS A 99 -10.86 17.17 -8.06
CA LYS A 99 -9.71 16.27 -8.20
C LYS A 99 -10.03 14.80 -8.50
N VAL A 100 -11.28 14.48 -8.76
CA VAL A 100 -11.71 13.16 -9.27
C VAL A 100 -11.69 13.17 -10.78
N THR A 101 -11.05 12.17 -11.39
CA THR A 101 -11.05 11.98 -12.85
C THR A 101 -12.27 11.19 -13.28
N GLY A 102 -12.70 10.22 -12.50
CA GLY A 102 -13.87 9.39 -12.77
C GLY A 102 -13.78 8.03 -12.11
N PHE A 103 -14.75 7.17 -12.39
CA PHE A 103 -14.73 5.78 -11.93
C PHE A 103 -13.84 4.91 -12.82
N VAL A 104 -13.25 3.89 -12.22
CA VAL A 104 -12.45 2.88 -12.93
C VAL A 104 -13.33 1.67 -13.23
N GLY A 105 -13.23 1.19 -14.45
CA GLY A 105 -13.95 0.00 -14.91
C GLY A 105 -15.39 0.22 -15.32
N GLY A 106 -15.96 -0.73 -16.03
CA GLY A 106 -17.33 -0.71 -16.50
C GLY A 106 -17.60 0.25 -17.66
N ALA A 107 -18.88 0.43 -17.98
CA ALA A 107 -19.35 1.41 -18.98
C ALA A 107 -19.35 2.82 -18.38
N LYS A 108 -19.36 3.84 -19.24
CA LYS A 108 -19.25 5.27 -18.85
C LYS A 108 -20.15 5.69 -17.67
N ASN A 109 -21.35 5.13 -17.54
CA ASN A 109 -22.32 5.50 -16.52
C ASN A 109 -22.62 4.36 -15.52
N ARG A 110 -21.95 3.23 -15.65
CA ARG A 110 -22.12 2.05 -14.79
C ARG A 110 -20.77 1.43 -14.47
N PRO A 111 -20.05 1.95 -13.48
CA PRO A 111 -18.81 1.33 -13.03
C PRO A 111 -19.07 -0.06 -12.46
N THR A 112 -18.12 -0.95 -12.65
CA THR A 112 -18.18 -2.30 -12.09
C THR A 112 -17.70 -2.28 -10.64
N PRO A 113 -18.46 -2.83 -9.68
CA PRO A 113 -18.01 -2.95 -8.31
C PRO A 113 -16.87 -3.95 -8.23
N ILE A 114 -15.94 -3.72 -7.29
CA ILE A 114 -14.93 -4.69 -6.92
C ILE A 114 -15.47 -5.64 -5.84
N SER A 115 -14.95 -6.85 -5.79
CA SER A 115 -15.36 -7.82 -4.79
C SER A 115 -14.93 -7.40 -3.39
N GLU A 116 -15.70 -7.79 -2.38
CA GLU A 116 -15.36 -7.54 -0.99
C GLU A 116 -14.05 -8.24 -0.60
N GLU A 117 -13.77 -9.40 -1.18
CA GLU A 117 -12.50 -10.13 -0.99
C GLU A 117 -11.29 -9.33 -1.44
N ASP A 118 -11.38 -8.62 -2.58
CA ASP A 118 -10.29 -7.77 -3.08
C ASP A 118 -10.10 -6.55 -2.19
N VAL A 119 -11.18 -5.98 -1.68
CA VAL A 119 -11.10 -4.88 -0.69
C VAL A 119 -10.45 -5.36 0.60
N GLN A 120 -10.82 -6.53 1.10
CA GLN A 120 -10.22 -7.11 2.30
C GLN A 120 -8.73 -7.38 2.13
N LYS A 121 -8.29 -7.83 0.96
CA LYS A 121 -6.86 -7.97 0.66
C LYS A 121 -6.13 -6.65 0.76
N ILE A 122 -6.70 -5.58 0.20
CA ILE A 122 -6.13 -4.23 0.27
C ILE A 122 -6.07 -3.74 1.72
N VAL A 123 -7.15 -3.89 2.48
CA VAL A 123 -7.20 -3.52 3.91
C VAL A 123 -6.19 -4.30 4.74
N SER A 124 -6.06 -5.60 4.50
CA SER A 124 -5.06 -6.44 5.17
C SER A 124 -3.65 -5.98 4.87
N GLN A 125 -3.35 -5.63 3.63
CA GLN A 125 -2.05 -5.07 3.26
C GLN A 125 -1.76 -3.74 3.95
N MET A 126 -2.76 -2.88 4.09
CA MET A 126 -2.63 -1.63 4.84
C MET A 126 -2.31 -1.88 6.32
N GLN A 127 -2.95 -2.88 6.94
CA GLN A 127 -2.72 -3.26 8.32
C GLN A 127 -1.37 -3.98 8.51
N GLU A 128 -1.00 -4.88 7.60
CA GLU A 128 0.29 -5.57 7.64
C GLU A 128 1.47 -4.60 7.52
N GLY A 129 1.32 -3.52 6.78
CA GLY A 129 2.31 -2.45 6.70
C GLY A 129 2.55 -1.76 8.04
N THR A 130 1.52 -1.71 8.89
CA THR A 130 1.59 -1.13 10.24
C THR A 130 2.15 -2.13 11.26
N ASP A 131 1.79 -3.41 11.15
CA ASP A 131 2.15 -4.46 12.11
C ASP A 131 3.50 -5.13 11.84
N LYS A 132 3.90 -5.16 10.59
CA LYS A 132 5.22 -5.60 10.18
C LYS A 132 5.99 -4.38 9.69
N PRO A 133 6.79 -3.74 10.54
CA PRO A 133 7.90 -3.00 9.99
C PRO A 133 8.60 -4.00 9.08
N ARG A 134 8.57 -3.79 7.78
CA ARG A 134 9.52 -4.45 6.92
C ARG A 134 10.85 -4.08 7.52
N HIS A 135 11.40 -4.99 8.30
CA HIS A 135 12.75 -4.86 8.73
C HIS A 135 13.50 -4.59 7.44
N LYS A 136 13.92 -3.37 7.24
CA LYS A 136 15.03 -3.11 6.36
C LYS A 136 16.03 -4.12 6.87
N VAL A 137 16.21 -5.19 6.14
CA VAL A 137 17.14 -6.23 6.58
C VAL A 137 18.47 -5.50 6.61
N GLU A 138 18.86 -5.09 7.80
CA GLU A 138 20.14 -4.42 7.99
C GLU A 138 21.19 -5.51 7.88
N PHE A 139 21.82 -5.55 6.74
CA PHE A 139 23.01 -6.35 6.55
C PHE A 139 24.20 -5.54 7.07
N GLU A 140 25.03 -6.18 7.87
CA GLU A 140 26.29 -5.61 8.33
C GLU A 140 27.46 -6.21 7.55
N VAL A 141 28.48 -5.41 7.32
CA VAL A 141 29.71 -5.90 6.70
C VAL A 141 30.35 -6.98 7.58
N GLY A 142 30.67 -8.12 6.97
CA GLY A 142 31.19 -9.28 7.67
C GLY A 142 30.15 -10.32 8.12
N GLU A 143 28.86 -10.04 7.88
CA GLU A 143 27.77 -10.95 8.23
C GLU A 143 27.65 -12.09 7.22
N TYR A 144 27.32 -13.28 7.73
CA TYR A 144 27.07 -14.44 6.88
C TYR A 144 25.64 -14.44 6.36
N VAL A 145 25.50 -14.62 5.06
CA VAL A 145 24.20 -14.65 4.36
C VAL A 145 24.13 -15.82 3.41
N ARG A 146 22.90 -16.24 3.13
CA ARG A 146 22.59 -17.25 2.14
C ARG A 146 21.83 -16.63 0.98
N VAL A 147 22.17 -17.00 -0.23
CA VAL A 147 21.46 -16.56 -1.44
C VAL A 147 20.21 -17.39 -1.63
N LYS A 148 19.05 -16.73 -1.72
CA LYS A 148 17.74 -17.38 -1.91
C LYS A 148 17.36 -17.55 -3.36
N GLU A 149 17.68 -16.56 -4.17
CA GLU A 149 17.21 -16.46 -5.56
C GLU A 149 18.34 -16.09 -6.50
N GLY A 150 18.22 -16.50 -7.74
CA GLY A 150 19.15 -16.19 -8.80
C GLY A 150 20.10 -17.33 -9.13
N PRO A 151 21.13 -17.08 -9.94
CA PRO A 151 22.07 -18.12 -10.39
C PRO A 151 22.96 -18.67 -9.27
N PHE A 152 23.01 -18.00 -8.11
CA PHE A 152 23.81 -18.39 -6.94
C PHE A 152 22.96 -18.91 -5.77
N THR A 153 21.73 -19.35 -6.05
CA THR A 153 20.82 -19.92 -5.03
C THR A 153 21.51 -21.02 -4.24
N ASP A 154 21.29 -21.02 -2.90
CA ASP A 154 21.88 -21.95 -1.94
C ASP A 154 23.38 -21.79 -1.65
N PHE A 155 24.04 -20.81 -2.25
CA PHE A 155 25.40 -20.47 -1.85
C PHE A 155 25.41 -19.58 -0.60
N ASN A 156 26.38 -19.84 0.26
CA ASN A 156 26.65 -18.98 1.41
C ASN A 156 27.75 -17.98 1.08
N GLY A 157 27.63 -16.81 1.62
CA GLY A 157 28.61 -15.75 1.42
C GLY A 157 28.73 -14.82 2.63
N THR A 158 29.69 -13.95 2.55
CA THR A 158 29.94 -12.91 3.55
C THR A 158 29.67 -11.55 2.95
N VAL A 159 28.96 -10.69 3.66
CA VAL A 159 28.68 -9.33 3.22
C VAL A 159 29.95 -8.50 3.23
N GLU A 160 30.34 -7.95 2.07
CA GLU A 160 31.49 -7.05 1.92
C GLU A 160 31.08 -5.58 1.94
N GLU A 161 29.95 -5.26 1.33
CA GLU A 161 29.46 -3.89 1.20
C GLU A 161 27.93 -3.89 1.16
N VAL A 162 27.33 -2.88 1.77
CA VAL A 162 25.89 -2.68 1.78
C VAL A 162 25.54 -1.32 1.20
N ASN A 163 24.73 -1.29 0.17
CA ASN A 163 24.22 -0.06 -0.43
C ASN A 163 22.72 0.09 -0.18
N TYR A 164 22.39 0.84 0.85
CA TYR A 164 21.00 1.08 1.25
C TYR A 164 20.22 1.96 0.27
N GLU A 165 20.90 2.81 -0.48
CA GLU A 165 20.24 3.70 -1.46
C GLU A 165 19.68 2.91 -2.64
N LYS A 166 20.42 1.91 -3.08
CA LYS A 166 20.05 1.04 -4.22
C LYS A 166 19.38 -0.26 -3.80
N ASN A 167 19.24 -0.52 -2.49
CA ASN A 167 18.76 -1.79 -1.92
C ASN A 167 19.57 -3.00 -2.41
N LYS A 168 20.87 -2.83 -2.53
CA LYS A 168 21.80 -3.86 -2.98
C LYS A 168 22.87 -4.16 -1.94
N VAL A 169 23.29 -5.40 -1.94
CA VAL A 169 24.36 -5.90 -1.08
C VAL A 169 25.40 -6.61 -1.94
N ARG A 170 26.66 -6.30 -1.69
CA ARG A 170 27.77 -7.05 -2.28
C ARG A 170 28.18 -8.15 -1.32
N VAL A 171 28.06 -9.38 -1.78
CA VAL A 171 28.36 -10.59 -1.01
C VAL A 171 29.53 -11.32 -1.65
N SER A 172 30.52 -11.68 -0.85
CA SER A 172 31.60 -12.58 -1.28
C SER A 172 31.12 -14.03 -1.18
N VAL A 173 30.79 -14.62 -2.31
CA VAL A 173 30.31 -15.99 -2.40
C VAL A 173 31.47 -16.90 -2.79
N THR A 174 31.62 -18.02 -2.08
CA THR A 174 32.64 -19.02 -2.46
C THR A 174 32.11 -19.91 -3.58
N ILE A 175 32.64 -19.70 -4.78
CA ILE A 175 32.33 -20.47 -5.98
C ILE A 175 33.59 -21.24 -6.40
N PHE A 176 33.48 -22.56 -6.49
CA PHE A 176 34.59 -23.43 -6.83
C PHE A 176 35.88 -23.19 -6.00
N GLY A 177 35.71 -22.93 -4.71
CA GLY A 177 36.82 -22.66 -3.82
C GLY A 177 37.45 -21.26 -3.94
N ARG A 178 36.83 -20.37 -4.71
CA ARG A 178 37.25 -18.98 -4.87
C ARG A 178 36.21 -18.01 -4.37
N ALA A 179 36.62 -17.06 -3.56
CA ALA A 179 35.73 -15.96 -3.14
C ALA A 179 35.46 -15.03 -4.32
N THR A 180 34.21 -14.93 -4.72
CA THR A 180 33.77 -14.09 -5.85
C THR A 180 32.78 -13.05 -5.33
N PRO A 181 33.03 -11.76 -5.51
CA PRO A 181 32.10 -10.72 -5.13
C PRO A 181 30.92 -10.70 -6.10
N VAL A 182 29.69 -10.77 -5.56
CA VAL A 182 28.45 -10.74 -6.30
C VAL A 182 27.55 -9.64 -5.74
N GLU A 183 26.99 -8.82 -6.60
CA GLU A 183 26.02 -7.81 -6.22
C GLU A 183 24.60 -8.40 -6.32
N LEU A 184 23.87 -8.40 -5.20
CA LEU A 184 22.54 -8.95 -5.07
C LEU A 184 21.59 -7.92 -4.44
N GLU A 185 20.31 -8.07 -4.70
CA GLU A 185 19.28 -7.27 -4.01
C GLU A 185 19.02 -7.83 -2.61
N PHE A 186 18.56 -6.99 -1.69
CA PHE A 186 18.26 -7.41 -0.31
C PHE A 186 17.21 -8.54 -0.26
N SER A 187 16.30 -8.57 -1.24
CA SER A 187 15.30 -9.65 -1.36
C SER A 187 15.88 -11.01 -1.74
N GLN A 188 17.06 -11.03 -2.36
CA GLN A 188 17.71 -12.25 -2.87
C GLN A 188 18.59 -12.96 -1.85
N VAL A 189 18.84 -12.34 -0.70
CA VAL A 189 19.68 -12.87 0.37
C VAL A 189 18.94 -12.92 1.70
N GLU A 190 19.32 -13.89 2.54
CA GLU A 190 18.82 -14.01 3.90
C GLU A 190 19.96 -14.19 4.89
N LYS A 191 19.78 -13.76 6.12
CA LYS A 191 20.72 -14.01 7.20
C LYS A 191 20.69 -15.50 7.57
N THR A 192 21.86 -16.06 7.73
CA THR A 192 22.03 -17.44 8.24
C THR A 192 21.89 -17.51 9.74
#